data_a575c21026fd53c96366e19c16de4592
#
_entry.id   a575c21026fd53c96366e19c16de4592
#
_cell.length_a   1.000
_cell.length_b   1.000
_cell.length_c   1.000
_cell.angle_alpha   90.00
_cell.angle_beta   90.00
_cell.angle_gamma   90.00
#
_symmetry.space_group_name_H-M   'P 1'
#
loop_
_entity.id
_entity.type
_entity.pdbx_description
1 polymer ?
#
loop_
_entity_poly.entity_id
_entity_poly.type
_entity_poly.pdbx_seq_one_letter_code
_entity_poly.pdbx_strand_id
1 'polypeptide(L)'
;RSRGLGDVYKRQLLMSLSEEAITLQRAAHELMYLGMDGSPVYSDDLSRRNGEVYRLTMALYRSGVKGTTIEEQANVCLALLMGYSASFVDHGEKQQHVQEVLDCCWDVLDALPASLLKLRLLTACYGEVFDESLADEGRSIIASWDSLSLTPEQQEAVDEFQNVTDNPYPWEYIDE
;
A
#
# COMPACT_ATOMS: atom_id res chain seq x y z
N ARG A 1 -0.07 27.36 31.29
CA ARG A 1 1.24 27.24 30.61
C ARG A 1 1.14 26.16 29.54
N SER A 2 0.96 26.62 28.29
CA SER A 2 0.62 25.81 27.11
C SER A 2 1.83 25.21 26.37
N ARG A 3 2.95 24.95 27.04
CA ARG A 3 4.15 24.41 26.40
C ARG A 3 4.00 22.95 25.91
N GLY A 4 3.13 22.14 26.54
CA GLY A 4 2.97 20.74 26.21
C GLY A 4 2.15 20.48 24.93
N LEU A 5 1.12 21.29 24.66
CA LEU A 5 0.24 21.14 23.47
C LEU A 5 0.92 21.60 22.20
N GLY A 6 1.74 22.65 22.27
CA GLY A 6 2.50 23.17 21.13
C GLY A 6 3.58 22.20 20.66
N ASP A 7 4.23 21.47 21.59
CA ASP A 7 5.28 20.50 21.25
C ASP A 7 4.70 19.20 20.69
N VAL A 8 3.54 18.77 21.16
CA VAL A 8 2.81 17.61 20.60
C VAL A 8 2.33 17.95 19.19
N TYR A 9 1.80 19.15 18.98
CA TYR A 9 1.35 19.62 17.66
C TYR A 9 2.50 19.77 16.67
N LYS A 10 3.65 20.29 17.11
CA LYS A 10 4.86 20.39 16.30
C LYS A 10 5.46 19.03 15.97
N ARG A 11 5.39 18.04 16.87
CA ARG A 11 5.82 16.68 16.60
C ARG A 11 4.92 15.99 15.58
N GLN A 12 3.61 16.23 15.58
CA GLN A 12 2.70 15.72 14.55
C GLN A 12 2.95 16.38 13.20
N LEU A 13 3.29 17.70 13.18
CA LEU A 13 3.64 18.43 11.95
C LEU A 13 5.03 18.07 11.42
N LEU A 14 5.92 17.49 12.25
CA LEU A 14 7.28 17.08 11.90
C LEU A 14 7.39 15.59 11.56
N MET A 15 6.26 14.86 11.56
CA MET A 15 6.23 13.47 11.08
C MET A 15 6.69 13.45 9.63
N SER A 16 7.76 12.72 9.32
CA SER A 16 8.27 12.65 7.95
C SER A 16 7.25 11.98 7.04
N LEU A 17 7.33 12.29 5.76
CA LEU A 17 6.47 11.69 4.74
C LEU A 17 6.64 10.16 4.73
N SER A 18 7.86 9.67 4.96
CA SER A 18 8.14 8.23 5.10
C SER A 18 7.44 7.60 6.30
N GLU A 19 7.42 8.28 7.44
CA GLU A 19 6.71 7.78 8.63
C GLU A 19 5.20 7.73 8.41
N GLU A 20 4.62 8.76 7.79
CA GLU A 20 3.20 8.80 7.41
C GLU A 20 2.86 7.66 6.45
N ALA A 21 3.71 7.43 5.45
CA ALA A 21 3.54 6.36 4.49
C ALA A 21 3.57 4.98 5.15
N ILE A 22 4.53 4.72 6.02
CA ILE A 22 4.64 3.44 6.72
C ILE A 22 3.48 3.24 7.70
N THR A 23 3.04 4.29 8.38
CA THR A 23 1.87 4.25 9.26
C THR A 23 0.62 3.86 8.48
N LEU A 24 0.39 4.45 7.30
CA LEU A 24 -0.74 4.10 6.45
C LEU A 24 -0.63 2.67 5.90
N GLN A 25 0.56 2.26 5.44
CA GLN A 25 0.77 0.87 4.96
C GLN A 25 0.38 -0.15 6.04
N ARG A 26 0.80 0.09 7.28
CA ARG A 26 0.47 -0.79 8.42
C ARG A 26 -1.04 -0.80 8.70
N ALA A 27 -1.66 0.37 8.78
CA ALA A 27 -3.10 0.48 9.04
C ALA A 27 -3.93 -0.18 7.92
N ALA A 28 -3.55 0.03 6.66
CA ALA A 28 -4.21 -0.58 5.51
C ALA A 28 -4.06 -2.11 5.51
N HIS A 29 -2.86 -2.61 5.81
CA HIS A 29 -2.60 -4.05 5.91
C HIS A 29 -3.45 -4.68 7.03
N GLU A 30 -3.49 -4.09 8.20
CA GLU A 30 -4.30 -4.58 9.32
C GLU A 30 -5.80 -4.61 8.96
N LEU A 31 -6.29 -3.62 8.22
CA LEU A 31 -7.67 -3.58 7.77
C LEU A 31 -7.96 -4.69 6.74
N MET A 32 -7.08 -4.88 5.76
CA MET A 32 -7.23 -5.89 4.70
C MET A 32 -7.25 -7.31 5.25
N TYR A 33 -6.46 -7.60 6.29
CA TYR A 33 -6.34 -8.93 6.88
C TYR A 33 -7.17 -9.11 8.14
N LEU A 34 -8.04 -8.16 8.48
CA LEU A 34 -8.90 -8.24 9.65
C LEU A 34 -9.81 -9.46 9.58
N GLY A 35 -9.72 -10.32 10.60
CA GLY A 35 -10.52 -11.55 10.70
C GLY A 35 -10.00 -12.74 9.89
N MET A 36 -8.91 -12.60 9.16
CA MET A 36 -8.31 -13.69 8.38
C MET A 36 -7.75 -14.82 9.25
N ASP A 37 -7.42 -14.53 10.50
CA ASP A 37 -6.94 -15.49 11.50
C ASP A 37 -8.10 -16.27 12.19
N GLY A 38 -9.35 -16.03 11.78
CA GLY A 38 -10.54 -16.61 12.38
C GLY A 38 -11.08 -15.85 13.59
N SER A 39 -10.45 -14.74 13.98
CA SER A 39 -10.95 -13.88 15.04
C SER A 39 -12.27 -13.20 14.64
N PRO A 40 -13.21 -13.01 15.60
CA PRO A 40 -14.44 -12.30 15.29
C PRO A 40 -14.18 -10.85 14.90
N VAL A 41 -14.88 -10.37 13.88
CA VAL A 41 -14.81 -8.97 13.43
C VAL A 41 -16.07 -8.26 13.87
N TYR A 42 -15.91 -7.25 14.71
CA TYR A 42 -17.03 -6.43 15.20
C TYR A 42 -17.23 -5.21 14.29
N SER A 43 -18.49 -4.88 14.00
CA SER A 43 -18.81 -3.80 13.08
C SER A 43 -18.27 -2.44 13.51
N ASP A 44 -18.26 -2.14 14.80
CA ASP A 44 -17.72 -0.89 15.33
C ASP A 44 -16.19 -0.79 15.15
N ASP A 45 -15.49 -1.89 15.36
CA ASP A 45 -14.03 -1.96 15.15
C ASP A 45 -13.69 -1.85 13.65
N LEU A 46 -14.43 -2.54 12.80
CA LEU A 46 -14.29 -2.45 11.36
C LEU A 46 -14.51 -1.01 10.85
N SER A 47 -15.58 -0.36 11.30
CA SER A 47 -15.88 1.02 10.92
C SER A 47 -14.82 2.00 11.38
N ARG A 48 -14.32 1.83 12.59
CA ARG A 48 -13.25 2.67 13.16
C ARG A 48 -11.95 2.53 12.36
N ARG A 49 -11.54 1.30 12.07
CA ARG A 49 -10.32 1.02 11.29
C ARG A 49 -10.43 1.52 9.86
N ASN A 50 -11.59 1.31 9.24
CA ASN A 50 -11.86 1.80 7.90
C ASN A 50 -11.81 3.33 7.83
N GLY A 51 -12.42 4.02 8.80
CA GLY A 51 -12.39 5.48 8.90
C GLY A 51 -10.98 6.02 9.12
N GLU A 52 -10.16 5.34 9.92
CA GLU A 52 -8.78 5.72 10.14
C GLU A 52 -7.93 5.57 8.87
N VAL A 53 -8.05 4.44 8.17
CA VAL A 53 -7.35 4.23 6.89
C VAL A 53 -7.76 5.29 5.88
N TYR A 54 -9.04 5.58 5.76
CA TYR A 54 -9.52 6.63 4.87
C TYR A 54 -8.92 8.00 5.22
N ARG A 55 -8.93 8.37 6.50
CA ARG A 55 -8.38 9.65 6.97
C ARG A 55 -6.88 9.76 6.69
N LEU A 56 -6.12 8.71 6.98
CA LEU A 56 -4.67 8.66 6.72
C LEU A 56 -4.38 8.74 5.21
N THR A 57 -5.15 8.04 4.41
CA THR A 57 -5.01 8.05 2.95
C THR A 57 -5.24 9.46 2.39
N MET A 58 -6.31 10.11 2.79
CA MET A 58 -6.62 11.46 2.33
C MET A 58 -5.58 12.48 2.79
N ALA A 59 -5.09 12.37 4.02
CA ALA A 59 -4.03 13.25 4.54
C ALA A 59 -2.73 13.08 3.73
N LEU A 60 -2.32 11.85 3.47
CA LEU A 60 -1.12 11.57 2.68
C LEU A 60 -1.27 12.03 1.22
N TYR A 61 -2.44 11.79 0.62
CA TYR A 61 -2.72 12.27 -0.74
C TYR A 61 -2.60 13.80 -0.84
N ARG A 62 -3.10 14.54 0.15
CA ARG A 62 -2.99 16.01 0.20
C ARG A 62 -1.55 16.50 0.35
N SER A 63 -0.72 15.74 1.06
CA SER A 63 0.71 16.06 1.19
C SER A 63 1.47 15.88 -0.13
N GLY A 64 0.91 15.11 -1.06
CA GLY A 64 1.46 14.88 -2.38
C GLY A 64 2.45 13.72 -2.44
N VAL A 65 2.68 13.23 -3.65
CA VAL A 65 3.54 12.07 -3.93
C VAL A 65 5.03 12.46 -3.98
N LYS A 66 5.35 13.74 -3.89
CA LYS A 66 6.72 14.24 -4.01
C LYS A 66 7.52 13.97 -2.74
N GLY A 67 8.33 12.93 -2.76
CA GLY A 67 9.35 12.67 -1.76
C GLY A 67 10.70 13.24 -2.17
N THR A 68 11.66 13.23 -1.23
CA THR A 68 13.03 13.69 -1.47
C THR A 68 13.89 12.63 -2.15
N THR A 69 13.54 11.35 -1.95
CA THR A 69 14.23 10.19 -2.54
C THR A 69 13.25 9.31 -3.31
N ILE A 70 13.78 8.49 -4.23
CA ILE A 70 12.97 7.52 -4.95
C ILE A 70 12.34 6.50 -3.99
N GLU A 71 13.07 6.07 -2.99
CA GLU A 71 12.55 5.16 -1.96
C GLU A 71 11.37 5.79 -1.19
N GLU A 72 11.48 7.04 -0.80
CA GLU A 72 10.39 7.77 -0.14
C GLU A 72 9.17 7.91 -1.05
N GLN A 73 9.38 8.27 -2.31
CA GLN A 73 8.31 8.34 -3.30
C GLN A 73 7.63 6.98 -3.50
N ALA A 74 8.40 5.91 -3.56
CA ALA A 74 7.87 4.55 -3.68
C ALA A 74 7.02 4.15 -2.47
N ASN A 75 7.47 4.48 -1.26
CA ASN A 75 6.70 4.21 -0.04
C ASN A 75 5.39 5.00 0.00
N VAL A 76 5.40 6.25 -0.45
CA VAL A 76 4.18 7.07 -0.53
C VAL A 76 3.20 6.50 -1.56
N CYS A 77 3.66 6.16 -2.75
CA CYS A 77 2.84 5.52 -3.77
C CYS A 77 2.23 4.21 -3.27
N LEU A 78 3.04 3.35 -2.67
CA LEU A 78 2.57 2.08 -2.10
C LEU A 78 1.51 2.30 -1.02
N ALA A 79 1.75 3.24 -0.10
CA ALA A 79 0.82 3.57 0.96
C ALA A 79 -0.54 4.05 0.42
N LEU A 80 -0.53 4.92 -0.59
CA LEU A 80 -1.74 5.44 -1.21
C LEU A 80 -2.52 4.34 -1.93
N LEU A 81 -1.86 3.50 -2.71
CA LEU A 81 -2.52 2.37 -3.38
C LEU A 81 -3.12 1.40 -2.36
N MET A 82 -2.39 1.05 -1.31
CA MET A 82 -2.90 0.20 -0.23
C MET A 82 -4.08 0.84 0.49
N GLY A 83 -4.00 2.12 0.81
CA GLY A 83 -5.05 2.85 1.50
C GLY A 83 -6.35 2.91 0.71
N TYR A 84 -6.28 3.24 -0.57
CA TYR A 84 -7.45 3.26 -1.44
C TYR A 84 -8.01 1.85 -1.67
N SER A 85 -7.17 0.83 -1.77
CA SER A 85 -7.61 -0.55 -1.93
C SER A 85 -8.30 -1.09 -0.68
N ALA A 86 -7.80 -0.77 0.51
CA ALA A 86 -8.30 -1.28 1.78
C ALA A 86 -9.57 -0.58 2.25
N SER A 87 -9.71 0.72 1.99
CA SER A 87 -10.85 1.52 2.47
C SER A 87 -12.11 1.28 1.64
N PHE A 88 -13.23 1.11 2.32
CA PHE A 88 -14.56 1.00 1.68
C PHE A 88 -15.17 2.36 1.35
N VAL A 89 -14.61 3.45 1.88
CA VAL A 89 -15.15 4.80 1.68
C VAL A 89 -14.73 5.34 0.32
N ASP A 90 -15.71 5.74 -0.47
CA ASP A 90 -15.51 6.40 -1.75
C ASP A 90 -16.57 7.48 -1.93
N HIS A 91 -16.14 8.73 -2.04
CA HIS A 91 -17.00 9.89 -2.31
C HIS A 91 -16.95 10.33 -3.77
N GLY A 92 -16.52 9.43 -4.67
CA GLY A 92 -16.41 9.67 -6.11
C GLY A 92 -15.03 10.09 -6.59
N GLU A 93 -14.08 10.34 -5.69
CA GLU A 93 -12.72 10.78 -6.01
C GLU A 93 -11.71 9.62 -6.14
N LYS A 94 -12.03 8.43 -5.64
CA LYS A 94 -11.08 7.31 -5.52
C LYS A 94 -10.43 6.95 -6.86
N GLN A 95 -11.22 6.77 -7.91
CA GLN A 95 -10.71 6.36 -9.21
C GLN A 95 -9.72 7.38 -9.78
N GLN A 96 -10.03 8.67 -9.66
CA GLN A 96 -9.13 9.73 -10.12
C GLN A 96 -7.84 9.77 -9.31
N HIS A 97 -7.93 9.67 -7.99
CA HIS A 97 -6.75 9.67 -7.11
C HIS A 97 -5.84 8.46 -7.37
N VAL A 98 -6.42 7.28 -7.52
CA VAL A 98 -5.67 6.06 -7.86
C VAL A 98 -4.95 6.23 -9.20
N GLN A 99 -5.61 6.79 -10.21
CA GLN A 99 -4.99 7.02 -11.52
C GLN A 99 -3.80 8.01 -11.41
N GLU A 100 -3.94 9.07 -10.65
CA GLU A 100 -2.86 10.03 -10.41
C GLU A 100 -1.65 9.37 -9.73
N VAL A 101 -1.91 8.50 -8.73
CA VAL A 101 -0.85 7.74 -8.05
C VAL A 101 -0.18 6.76 -9.00
N LEU A 102 -0.94 6.05 -9.82
CA LEU A 102 -0.40 5.12 -10.82
C LEU A 102 0.51 5.85 -11.81
N ASP A 103 0.11 7.02 -12.27
CA ASP A 103 0.93 7.83 -13.19
C ASP A 103 2.30 8.19 -12.58
N CYS A 104 2.33 8.44 -11.27
CA CYS A 104 3.60 8.63 -10.54
C CYS A 104 4.39 7.34 -10.38
N CYS A 105 3.73 6.19 -10.24
CA CYS A 105 4.38 4.90 -10.03
C CYS A 105 5.27 4.49 -11.21
N TRP A 106 4.91 4.84 -12.44
CA TRP A 106 5.69 4.40 -13.61
C TRP A 106 7.11 4.94 -13.59
N ASP A 107 7.30 6.21 -13.31
CA ASP A 107 8.62 6.83 -13.17
C ASP A 107 9.38 6.29 -11.95
N VAL A 108 8.68 6.10 -10.84
CA VAL A 108 9.26 5.55 -9.61
C VAL A 108 9.74 4.12 -9.81
N LEU A 109 8.93 3.27 -10.46
CA LEU A 109 9.30 1.88 -10.74
C LEU A 109 10.54 1.81 -11.65
N ASP A 110 10.64 2.67 -12.65
CA ASP A 110 11.81 2.71 -13.54
C ASP A 110 13.10 3.08 -12.80
N ALA A 111 13.00 3.96 -11.81
CA ALA A 111 14.16 4.44 -11.05
C ALA A 111 14.51 3.56 -9.83
N LEU A 112 13.55 2.77 -9.34
CA LEU A 112 13.74 1.97 -8.13
C LEU A 112 14.54 0.70 -8.44
N PRO A 113 15.61 0.39 -7.68
CA PRO A 113 16.33 -0.86 -7.86
C PRO A 113 15.47 -2.07 -7.44
N ALA A 114 15.79 -3.24 -8.02
CA ALA A 114 15.17 -4.51 -7.62
C ALA A 114 15.32 -4.71 -6.10
N SER A 115 14.20 -4.86 -5.41
CA SER A 115 14.14 -4.85 -3.95
C SER A 115 12.80 -5.37 -3.47
N LEU A 116 12.68 -5.59 -2.16
CA LEU A 116 11.42 -5.89 -1.50
C LEU A 116 10.39 -4.78 -1.75
N LEU A 117 10.79 -3.52 -1.62
CA LEU A 117 9.91 -2.37 -1.85
C LEU A 117 9.40 -2.34 -3.30
N LYS A 118 10.29 -2.57 -4.28
CA LYS A 118 9.88 -2.63 -5.69
C LYS A 118 8.88 -3.76 -5.94
N LEU A 119 9.09 -4.95 -5.39
CA LEU A 119 8.14 -6.05 -5.51
C LEU A 119 6.77 -5.67 -4.94
N ARG A 120 6.72 -5.06 -3.77
CA ARG A 120 5.47 -4.62 -3.14
C ARG A 120 4.74 -3.57 -3.97
N LEU A 121 5.47 -2.62 -4.55
CA LEU A 121 4.89 -1.60 -5.42
C LEU A 121 4.38 -2.20 -6.74
N LEU A 122 5.14 -3.13 -7.35
CA LEU A 122 4.70 -3.87 -8.53
C LEU A 122 3.41 -4.64 -8.26
N THR A 123 3.31 -5.30 -7.12
CA THR A 123 2.11 -6.04 -6.71
C THR A 123 0.89 -5.13 -6.60
N ALA A 124 1.05 -3.98 -5.94
CA ALA A 124 -0.03 -3.00 -5.78
C ALA A 124 -0.48 -2.42 -7.14
N CYS A 125 0.46 -2.08 -8.01
CA CYS A 125 0.15 -1.58 -9.36
C CYS A 125 -0.52 -2.66 -10.22
N TYR A 126 -0.03 -3.89 -10.16
CA TYR A 126 -0.64 -5.02 -10.90
C TYR A 126 -2.10 -5.21 -10.51
N GLY A 127 -2.43 -5.11 -9.23
CA GLY A 127 -3.80 -5.22 -8.74
C GLY A 127 -4.76 -4.18 -9.29
N GLU A 128 -4.24 -3.05 -9.80
CA GLU A 128 -5.05 -1.98 -10.38
C GLU A 128 -5.15 -2.07 -11.91
N VAL A 129 -4.09 -2.45 -12.62
CA VAL A 129 -4.03 -2.35 -14.08
C VAL A 129 -3.93 -3.70 -14.80
N PHE A 130 -3.61 -4.78 -14.09
CA PHE A 130 -3.46 -6.14 -14.63
C PHE A 130 -2.49 -6.24 -15.82
N ASP A 131 -1.42 -5.42 -15.84
CA ASP A 131 -0.40 -5.45 -16.87
C ASP A 131 0.62 -6.56 -16.55
N GLU A 132 0.69 -7.56 -17.42
CA GLU A 132 1.55 -8.73 -17.24
C GLU A 132 3.05 -8.38 -17.20
N SER A 133 3.46 -7.26 -17.78
CA SER A 133 4.85 -6.80 -17.69
C SER A 133 5.28 -6.51 -16.24
N LEU A 134 4.37 -6.03 -15.41
CA LEU A 134 4.62 -5.81 -13.97
C LEU A 134 4.80 -7.14 -13.24
N ALA A 135 4.01 -8.13 -13.59
CA ALA A 135 4.13 -9.48 -13.03
C ALA A 135 5.45 -10.14 -13.46
N ASP A 136 5.86 -9.99 -14.71
CA ASP A 136 7.14 -10.52 -15.20
C ASP A 136 8.33 -9.90 -14.45
N GLU A 137 8.31 -8.60 -14.21
CA GLU A 137 9.34 -7.92 -13.43
C GLU A 137 9.34 -8.41 -11.97
N GLY A 138 8.18 -8.59 -11.37
CA GLY A 138 8.04 -9.15 -10.02
C GLY A 138 8.61 -10.56 -9.92
N ARG A 139 8.33 -11.42 -10.88
CA ARG A 139 8.89 -12.78 -10.95
C ARG A 139 10.42 -12.76 -11.06
N SER A 140 10.99 -11.81 -11.81
CA SER A 140 12.43 -11.64 -11.92
C SER A 140 13.07 -11.26 -10.59
N ILE A 141 12.45 -10.39 -9.82
CA ILE A 141 12.92 -10.02 -8.47
C ILE A 141 12.89 -11.25 -7.55
N ILE A 142 11.79 -11.98 -7.52
CA ILE A 142 11.64 -13.17 -6.68
C ILE A 142 12.67 -14.23 -7.07
N ALA A 143 12.90 -14.44 -8.36
CA ALA A 143 13.88 -15.40 -8.86
C ALA A 143 15.33 -15.06 -8.47
N SER A 144 15.61 -13.79 -8.20
CA SER A 144 16.92 -13.34 -7.74
C SER A 144 17.19 -13.64 -6.26
N TRP A 145 16.18 -13.97 -5.50
CA TRP A 145 16.29 -14.29 -4.08
C TRP A 145 16.53 -15.77 -3.85
N ASP A 146 17.28 -16.10 -2.79
CA ASP A 146 17.43 -17.49 -2.35
C ASP A 146 16.15 -17.97 -1.67
N SER A 147 15.44 -18.89 -2.33
CA SER A 147 14.18 -19.45 -1.86
C SER A 147 14.29 -20.18 -0.51
N LEU A 148 15.49 -20.59 -0.13
CA LEU A 148 15.74 -21.32 1.13
C LEU A 148 16.01 -20.37 2.31
N SER A 149 16.25 -19.09 2.06
CA SER A 149 16.63 -18.11 3.10
C SER A 149 15.87 -16.79 3.00
N LEU A 150 14.62 -16.83 2.57
CA LEU A 150 13.76 -15.63 2.56
C LEU A 150 13.51 -15.13 3.98
N THR A 151 13.58 -13.80 4.14
CA THR A 151 13.12 -13.18 5.39
C THR A 151 11.60 -13.32 5.52
N PRO A 152 11.02 -13.19 6.73
CA PRO A 152 9.57 -13.18 6.88
C PRO A 152 8.86 -12.15 6.00
N GLU A 153 9.44 -10.96 5.85
CA GLU A 153 8.90 -9.89 5.01
C GLU A 153 8.96 -10.23 3.53
N GLN A 154 10.05 -10.85 3.09
CA GLN A 154 10.16 -11.35 1.72
C GLN A 154 9.14 -12.44 1.42
N GLN A 155 8.98 -13.40 2.34
CA GLN A 155 8.00 -14.49 2.17
C GLN A 155 6.57 -13.94 2.10
N GLU A 156 6.22 -12.98 2.96
CA GLU A 156 4.92 -12.32 2.94
C GLU A 156 4.67 -11.60 1.60
N ALA A 157 5.68 -10.88 1.10
CA ALA A 157 5.58 -10.17 -0.18
C ALA A 157 5.45 -11.13 -1.37
N VAL A 158 6.15 -12.29 -1.34
CA VAL A 158 6.02 -13.33 -2.35
C VAL A 158 4.62 -13.94 -2.33
N ASP A 159 4.11 -14.25 -1.15
CA ASP A 159 2.77 -14.86 -0.99
C ASP A 159 1.69 -13.89 -1.50
N GLU A 160 1.78 -12.61 -1.17
CA GLU A 160 0.86 -11.58 -1.65
C GLU A 160 0.95 -11.40 -3.17
N PHE A 161 2.16 -11.34 -3.72
CA PHE A 161 2.37 -11.25 -5.16
C PHE A 161 1.74 -12.45 -5.91
N GLN A 162 1.98 -13.67 -5.44
CA GLN A 162 1.42 -14.88 -6.03
C GLN A 162 -0.11 -14.89 -5.93
N ASN A 163 -0.66 -14.48 -4.79
CA ASN A 163 -2.10 -14.41 -4.61
C ASN A 163 -2.76 -13.43 -5.59
N VAL A 164 -2.18 -12.27 -5.78
CA VAL A 164 -2.71 -11.25 -6.69
C VAL A 164 -2.55 -11.64 -8.16
N THR A 165 -1.42 -12.25 -8.53
CA THR A 165 -1.15 -12.65 -9.92
C THR A 165 -1.86 -13.94 -10.32
N ASP A 166 -2.10 -14.87 -9.38
CA ASP A 166 -2.81 -16.12 -9.65
C ASP A 166 -4.33 -15.92 -9.75
N ASN A 167 -4.86 -14.86 -9.16
CA ASN A 167 -6.29 -14.54 -9.18
C ASN A 167 -6.54 -13.12 -9.73
N PRO A 168 -6.11 -12.83 -10.98
CA PRO A 168 -6.16 -11.46 -11.49
C PRO A 168 -7.58 -10.98 -11.82
N TYR A 169 -8.52 -11.90 -12.05
CA TYR A 169 -9.88 -11.60 -12.47
C TYR A 169 -10.90 -12.24 -11.53
N PRO A 170 -11.22 -11.60 -10.39
CA PRO A 170 -12.14 -12.20 -9.42
C PRO A 170 -13.54 -12.49 -9.97
N TRP A 171 -13.97 -11.81 -11.05
CA TRP A 171 -15.26 -12.05 -11.69
C TRP A 171 -15.31 -13.33 -12.55
N GLU A 172 -14.19 -13.91 -12.93
CA GLU A 172 -14.16 -15.18 -13.67
C GLU A 172 -14.60 -16.38 -12.84
N TYR A 173 -14.63 -16.22 -11.50
CA TYR A 173 -15.04 -17.25 -10.56
C TYR A 173 -16.51 -17.16 -10.16
N ILE A 174 -17.27 -16.21 -10.69
CA ILE A 174 -18.67 -15.98 -10.31
C ILE A 174 -19.64 -16.76 -11.21
N ASP A 175 -19.19 -17.25 -12.37
CA ASP A 175 -20.01 -17.93 -13.39
C ASP A 175 -19.99 -19.48 -13.27
N GLU A 176 -19.45 -20.03 -12.19
CA GLU A 176 -19.54 -21.44 -11.84
C GLU A 176 -20.52 -21.62 -10.66
#